data_aac52702795ceeb3849a7775e91a9f35
#
_entry.id   aac52702795ceeb3849a7775e91a9f35
#
_cell.length_a   1.000
_cell.length_b   1.000
_cell.length_c   1.000
_cell.angle_alpha   90.00
_cell.angle_beta   90.00
_cell.angle_gamma   90.00
#
_symmetry.space_group_name_H-M   'P 1'
#
loop_
_entity.id
_entity.type
_entity.pdbx_description
1 polymer ?
#
loop_
_entity_poly.entity_id
_entity_poly.type
_entity_poly.pdbx_seq_one_letter_code
_entity_poly.pdbx_strand_id
1 'polypeptide(L)'
;MFAAVGLPHGRSGLFNWPEYRFAADMTQRLSIVVVEKDRERAMLIVDGLRDAGNFDVMVIAEETGLARRIAQRNPDLVLIDAGNPSRDVLEELTLATAPMQRPVAMFVDQSDGAMTKAAIEAGMSAYVVDGLRADRIKPILDAAIARFHMLQKMRIEVAETRRALEERKVIDRAKGILMRARGIGEEQAYALLRKTAMDQGRKLPEVAQALVMTADLLK
;
A
#
# COMPACT_ATOMS: atom_id res chain seq x y z
N MET A 1 15.17 -36.73 -4.12
CA MET A 1 14.46 -37.06 -2.88
C MET A 1 14.68 -35.91 -1.89
N PHE A 2 13.87 -34.83 -2.00
CA PHE A 2 13.88 -33.71 -1.05
C PHE A 2 12.46 -33.50 -0.55
N ALA A 3 12.32 -33.60 0.77
CA ALA A 3 11.07 -33.61 1.49
C ALA A 3 10.42 -32.22 1.49
N ALA A 4 9.13 -32.19 1.22
CA ALA A 4 8.26 -31.03 1.37
C ALA A 4 8.03 -30.76 2.86
N VAL A 5 8.40 -29.57 3.32
CA VAL A 5 8.05 -29.05 4.64
C VAL A 5 6.70 -28.31 4.49
N GLY A 6 5.66 -28.85 5.12
CA GLY A 6 4.34 -28.27 5.14
C GLY A 6 4.28 -27.00 5.97
N LEU A 7 3.66 -25.95 5.42
CA LEU A 7 3.30 -24.72 6.13
C LEU A 7 1.90 -24.83 6.74
N PRO A 8 1.64 -24.34 7.95
CA PRO A 8 0.35 -24.44 8.61
C PRO A 8 -0.67 -23.46 8.05
N HIS A 9 -1.88 -23.96 7.79
CA HIS A 9 -3.05 -23.16 7.43
C HIS A 9 -3.53 -22.35 8.65
N GLY A 10 -3.35 -21.02 8.61
CA GLY A 10 -3.99 -20.07 9.53
C GLY A 10 -4.86 -19.09 8.76
N ARG A 11 -6.19 -19.28 8.82
CA ARG A 11 -7.18 -18.33 8.33
C ARG A 11 -7.15 -17.06 9.18
N SER A 12 -6.75 -15.94 8.59
CA SER A 12 -7.17 -14.60 9.02
C SER A 12 -7.25 -13.71 7.79
N GLY A 13 -8.46 -13.19 7.53
CA GLY A 13 -8.76 -12.33 6.41
C GLY A 13 -7.97 -11.03 6.50
N LEU A 14 -6.93 -10.92 5.72
CA LEU A 14 -6.19 -9.72 5.47
C LEU A 14 -5.67 -9.80 4.04
N PHE A 15 -6.21 -8.92 3.21
CA PHE A 15 -5.68 -8.44 1.95
C PHE A 15 -4.85 -9.45 1.15
N ASN A 16 -5.51 -10.04 0.14
CA ASN A 16 -4.88 -10.83 -0.91
C ASN A 16 -4.06 -9.85 -1.79
N TRP A 17 -2.81 -9.62 -1.42
CA TRP A 17 -1.93 -8.68 -2.07
C TRP A 17 -1.11 -9.37 -3.17
N PRO A 18 -0.86 -8.74 -4.31
CA PRO A 18 -0.27 -9.38 -5.49
C PRO A 18 1.25 -9.64 -5.41
N GLU A 19 1.86 -9.69 -4.22
CA GLU A 19 3.30 -9.98 -4.09
C GLU A 19 3.76 -11.29 -4.74
N TYR A 20 2.83 -12.23 -4.97
CA TYR A 20 3.11 -13.50 -5.64
C TYR A 20 2.91 -13.47 -7.16
N ARG A 21 2.29 -12.42 -7.72
CA ARG A 21 2.05 -12.37 -9.17
C ARG A 21 3.31 -12.13 -10.00
N PHE A 22 4.30 -11.45 -9.44
CA PHE A 22 5.57 -11.16 -10.15
C PHE A 22 6.53 -12.34 -10.21
N ALA A 23 6.45 -13.30 -9.29
CA ALA A 23 7.40 -14.43 -9.22
C ALA A 23 6.83 -15.75 -9.78
N ALA A 24 5.51 -15.88 -9.96
CA ALA A 24 4.89 -17.16 -10.22
C ALA A 24 4.15 -17.30 -11.57
N ASP A 25 3.85 -16.19 -12.28
CA ASP A 25 3.08 -16.29 -13.52
C ASP A 25 3.55 -15.30 -14.59
N MET A 26 4.54 -15.70 -15.38
CA MET A 26 4.99 -14.97 -16.59
C MET A 26 3.94 -14.96 -17.71
N THR A 27 2.73 -15.45 -17.48
CA THR A 27 1.63 -15.53 -18.46
C THR A 27 0.58 -14.43 -18.30
N GLN A 28 0.51 -13.72 -17.16
CA GLN A 28 -0.45 -12.64 -16.98
C GLN A 28 0.09 -11.31 -17.49
N ARG A 29 -0.66 -10.70 -18.42
CA ARG A 29 -0.40 -9.35 -18.93
C ARG A 29 -0.66 -8.34 -17.82
N LEU A 30 0.30 -7.42 -17.57
CA LEU A 30 0.08 -6.29 -16.66
C LEU A 30 -1.05 -5.41 -17.19
N SER A 31 -2.02 -5.12 -16.33
CA SER A 31 -3.13 -4.23 -16.63
C SER A 31 -2.74 -2.80 -16.34
N ILE A 32 -2.75 -1.96 -17.36
CA ILE A 32 -2.38 -0.54 -17.27
C ILE A 32 -3.59 0.31 -17.64
N VAL A 33 -3.93 1.26 -16.77
CA VAL A 33 -4.86 2.34 -17.11
C VAL A 33 -4.04 3.56 -17.50
N VAL A 34 -4.32 4.09 -18.69
CA VAL A 34 -3.77 5.34 -19.21
C VAL A 34 -4.83 6.42 -19.06
N VAL A 35 -4.50 7.51 -18.37
CA VAL A 35 -5.33 8.70 -18.23
C VAL A 35 -4.76 9.79 -19.15
N GLU A 36 -5.42 10.03 -20.27
CA GLU A 36 -5.05 11.04 -21.26
C GLU A 36 -6.29 11.49 -22.05
N LYS A 37 -6.49 12.79 -22.15
CA LYS A 37 -7.64 13.40 -22.82
C LYS A 37 -7.44 13.53 -24.33
N ASP A 38 -6.22 13.84 -24.75
CA ASP A 38 -5.87 13.98 -26.14
C ASP A 38 -5.76 12.62 -26.81
N ARG A 39 -6.52 12.44 -27.88
CA ARG A 39 -6.57 11.16 -28.59
C ARG A 39 -5.24 10.80 -29.26
N GLU A 40 -4.55 11.77 -29.82
CA GLU A 40 -3.29 11.53 -30.53
C GLU A 40 -2.19 11.15 -29.53
N ARG A 41 -2.10 11.87 -28.40
CA ARG A 41 -1.18 11.53 -27.31
C ARG A 41 -1.50 10.15 -26.72
N ALA A 42 -2.76 9.84 -26.49
CA ALA A 42 -3.20 8.53 -26.01
C ALA A 42 -2.76 7.39 -26.94
N MET A 43 -2.88 7.58 -28.26
CA MET A 43 -2.44 6.60 -29.26
C MET A 43 -0.93 6.40 -29.20
N LEU A 44 -0.15 7.49 -29.12
CA LEU A 44 1.33 7.41 -28.98
C LEU A 44 1.75 6.63 -27.73
N ILE A 45 1.03 6.85 -26.60
CA ILE A 45 1.28 6.13 -25.37
C ILE A 45 0.98 4.63 -25.54
N VAL A 46 -0.16 4.30 -26.14
CA VAL A 46 -0.58 2.90 -26.35
C VAL A 46 0.40 2.18 -27.28
N ASP A 47 0.85 2.83 -28.35
CA ASP A 47 1.83 2.25 -29.27
C ASP A 47 3.20 2.07 -28.58
N GLY A 48 3.66 3.05 -27.82
CA GLY A 48 4.88 2.93 -27.03
C GLY A 48 4.81 1.83 -25.95
N LEU A 49 3.63 1.62 -25.35
CA LEU A 49 3.41 0.51 -24.42
C LEU A 49 3.43 -0.84 -25.14
N ARG A 50 2.84 -0.95 -26.34
CA ARG A 50 2.88 -2.18 -27.16
C ARG A 50 4.29 -2.56 -27.58
N ASP A 51 5.10 -1.56 -27.94
CA ASP A 51 6.52 -1.78 -28.30
C ASP A 51 7.35 -2.18 -27.08
N ALA A 52 6.98 -1.68 -25.90
CA ALA A 52 7.67 -1.95 -24.64
C ALA A 52 7.35 -3.33 -24.05
N GLY A 53 6.20 -3.92 -24.38
CA GLY A 53 5.81 -5.23 -23.85
C GLY A 53 4.35 -5.60 -24.12
N ASN A 54 3.96 -6.75 -23.57
CA ASN A 54 2.61 -7.28 -23.71
C ASN A 54 1.74 -6.84 -22.51
N PHE A 55 1.14 -5.66 -22.60
CA PHE A 55 0.29 -5.07 -21.59
C PHE A 55 -1.19 -5.13 -22.00
N ASP A 56 -2.08 -5.18 -20.99
CA ASP A 56 -3.52 -4.99 -21.15
C ASP A 56 -3.83 -3.52 -20.85
N VAL A 57 -3.98 -2.70 -21.89
CA VAL A 57 -4.07 -1.24 -21.79
C VAL A 57 -5.50 -0.77 -21.96
N MET A 58 -5.98 0.03 -21.00
CA MET A 58 -7.26 0.76 -21.07
C MET A 58 -6.99 2.25 -21.00
N VAL A 59 -7.52 3.01 -21.98
CA VAL A 59 -7.44 4.47 -21.96
C VAL A 59 -8.72 5.08 -21.36
N ILE A 60 -8.54 6.04 -20.47
CA ILE A 60 -9.61 6.86 -19.90
C ILE A 60 -9.34 8.31 -20.30
N ALA A 61 -10.17 8.85 -21.19
CA ALA A 61 -10.06 10.23 -21.68
C ALA A 61 -10.89 11.23 -20.86
N GLU A 62 -11.87 10.74 -20.09
CA GLU A 62 -12.78 11.59 -19.31
C GLU A 62 -12.41 11.56 -17.82
N GLU A 63 -12.33 12.75 -17.21
CA GLU A 63 -12.08 12.88 -15.76
C GLU A 63 -13.30 12.48 -14.93
N THR A 64 -14.52 12.68 -15.48
CA THR A 64 -15.75 12.35 -14.78
C THR A 64 -15.82 10.87 -14.42
N GLY A 65 -15.87 10.57 -13.12
CA GLY A 65 -15.91 9.21 -12.60
C GLY A 65 -14.60 8.43 -12.72
N LEU A 66 -13.47 9.11 -12.91
CA LEU A 66 -12.13 8.51 -13.05
C LEU A 66 -11.82 7.53 -11.92
N ALA A 67 -12.00 7.92 -10.66
CA ALA A 67 -11.75 7.07 -9.50
C ALA A 67 -12.56 5.76 -9.56
N ARG A 68 -13.84 5.83 -9.95
CA ARG A 68 -14.71 4.66 -10.08
C ARG A 68 -14.24 3.73 -11.19
N ARG A 69 -13.87 4.28 -12.37
CA ARG A 69 -13.38 3.49 -13.50
C ARG A 69 -12.07 2.78 -13.16
N ILE A 70 -11.14 3.48 -12.50
CA ILE A 70 -9.88 2.90 -12.03
C ILE A 70 -10.14 1.80 -10.99
N ALA A 71 -11.05 2.05 -10.02
CA ALA A 71 -11.39 1.06 -9.01
C ALA A 71 -12.04 -0.20 -9.61
N GLN A 72 -12.94 -0.04 -10.58
CA GLN A 72 -13.58 -1.15 -11.28
C GLN A 72 -12.60 -1.99 -12.09
N ARG A 73 -11.64 -1.34 -12.75
CA ARG A 73 -10.60 -2.01 -13.54
C ARG A 73 -9.56 -2.67 -12.64
N ASN A 74 -9.30 -2.09 -11.47
CA ASN A 74 -8.25 -2.51 -10.53
C ASN A 74 -6.90 -2.79 -11.23
N PRO A 75 -6.31 -1.79 -11.92
CA PRO A 75 -5.10 -1.99 -12.70
C PRO A 75 -3.88 -2.21 -11.82
N ASP A 76 -2.87 -2.86 -12.40
CA ASP A 76 -1.56 -3.04 -11.77
C ASP A 76 -0.74 -1.74 -11.76
N LEU A 77 -1.04 -0.80 -12.69
CA LEU A 77 -0.41 0.51 -12.78
C LEU A 77 -1.36 1.54 -13.42
N VAL A 78 -1.29 2.78 -12.95
CA VAL A 78 -1.92 3.92 -13.63
C VAL A 78 -0.82 4.82 -14.22
N LEU A 79 -0.92 5.10 -15.52
CA LEU A 79 -0.11 6.08 -16.22
C LEU A 79 -0.97 7.31 -16.50
N ILE A 80 -0.47 8.48 -16.11
CA ILE A 80 -1.13 9.76 -16.36
C ILE A 80 -0.24 10.58 -17.28
N ASP A 81 -0.79 11.10 -18.35
CA ASP A 81 -0.13 12.14 -19.15
C ASP A 81 -0.98 13.41 -19.05
N ALA A 82 -0.49 14.39 -18.34
CA ALA A 82 -1.27 15.58 -17.99
C ALA A 82 -0.75 16.86 -18.65
N GLY A 83 0.30 16.77 -19.46
CA GLY A 83 0.93 17.93 -20.11
C GLY A 83 1.39 18.99 -19.09
N ASN A 84 0.56 19.98 -18.82
CA ASN A 84 0.88 21.06 -17.87
C ASN A 84 -0.24 21.18 -16.81
N PRO A 85 -0.32 20.28 -15.84
CA PRO A 85 -1.38 20.28 -14.84
C PRO A 85 -1.23 21.46 -13.87
N SER A 86 -2.35 22.08 -13.47
CA SER A 86 -2.38 22.96 -12.31
C SER A 86 -2.28 22.14 -11.02
N ARG A 87 -2.04 22.82 -9.89
CA ARG A 87 -2.02 22.17 -8.59
C ARG A 87 -3.35 21.47 -8.26
N ASP A 88 -4.47 22.12 -8.58
CA ASP A 88 -5.80 21.57 -8.34
C ASP A 88 -6.03 20.28 -9.14
N VAL A 89 -5.59 20.26 -10.40
CA VAL A 89 -5.64 19.06 -11.26
C VAL A 89 -4.74 17.95 -10.70
N LEU A 90 -3.55 18.28 -10.19
CA LEU A 90 -2.68 17.29 -9.55
C LEU A 90 -3.35 16.67 -8.31
N GLU A 91 -3.99 17.48 -7.47
CA GLU A 91 -4.69 17.01 -6.27
C GLU A 91 -5.88 16.12 -6.66
N GLU A 92 -6.66 16.49 -7.67
CA GLU A 92 -7.79 15.71 -8.18
C GLU A 92 -7.33 14.35 -8.76
N LEU A 93 -6.30 14.35 -9.61
CA LEU A 93 -5.71 13.14 -10.15
C LEU A 93 -5.13 12.24 -9.06
N THR A 94 -4.51 12.82 -8.03
CA THR A 94 -4.00 12.08 -6.88
C THR A 94 -5.13 11.37 -6.13
N LEU A 95 -6.23 12.06 -5.85
CA LEU A 95 -7.38 11.47 -5.20
C LEU A 95 -8.00 10.35 -6.05
N ALA A 96 -8.13 10.57 -7.36
CA ALA A 96 -8.74 9.61 -8.28
C ALA A 96 -7.91 8.34 -8.47
N THR A 97 -6.59 8.46 -8.50
CA THR A 97 -5.68 7.33 -8.81
C THR A 97 -5.21 6.56 -7.57
N ALA A 98 -5.34 7.16 -6.38
CA ALA A 98 -4.96 6.56 -5.11
C ALA A 98 -3.52 5.98 -5.11
N PRO A 99 -2.47 6.81 -5.27
CA PRO A 99 -1.10 6.35 -5.47
C PRO A 99 -0.50 5.62 -4.27
N MET A 100 -1.18 5.67 -3.13
CA MET A 100 -0.83 4.86 -1.95
C MET A 100 -1.30 3.40 -2.06
N GLN A 101 -2.22 3.11 -2.97
CA GLN A 101 -2.82 1.78 -3.15
C GLN A 101 -2.27 1.04 -4.37
N ARG A 102 -1.75 1.78 -5.35
CA ARG A 102 -1.23 1.23 -6.62
C ARG A 102 -0.11 2.10 -7.18
N PRO A 103 0.79 1.56 -8.01
CA PRO A 103 1.79 2.37 -8.71
C PRO A 103 1.13 3.39 -9.62
N VAL A 104 1.56 4.65 -9.53
CA VAL A 104 1.13 5.73 -10.42
C VAL A 104 2.36 6.41 -11.00
N ALA A 105 2.44 6.46 -12.33
CA ALA A 105 3.43 7.21 -13.08
C ALA A 105 2.76 8.41 -13.76
N MET A 106 3.25 9.61 -13.50
CA MET A 106 2.75 10.84 -14.12
C MET A 106 3.82 11.44 -15.03
N PHE A 107 3.43 11.78 -16.25
CA PHE A 107 4.23 12.49 -17.23
C PHE A 107 3.67 13.89 -17.40
N VAL A 108 4.52 14.87 -17.40
CA VAL A 108 4.18 16.29 -17.59
C VAL A 108 5.17 16.94 -18.54
N ASP A 109 4.72 17.91 -19.32
CA ASP A 109 5.61 18.61 -20.26
C ASP A 109 6.51 19.59 -19.51
N GLN A 110 6.00 20.23 -18.46
CA GLN A 110 6.73 21.19 -17.62
C GLN A 110 6.36 21.01 -16.16
N SER A 111 7.28 21.34 -15.28
CA SER A 111 7.06 21.33 -13.83
C SER A 111 7.99 22.30 -13.13
N ASP A 112 7.58 22.76 -11.96
CA ASP A 112 8.45 23.45 -11.01
C ASP A 112 8.78 22.57 -9.80
N GLY A 113 9.64 23.08 -8.92
CA GLY A 113 10.04 22.33 -7.71
C GLY A 113 8.90 22.11 -6.72
N ALA A 114 7.90 22.99 -6.68
CA ALA A 114 6.74 22.87 -5.80
C ALA A 114 5.81 21.75 -6.27
N MET A 115 5.55 21.68 -7.58
CA MET A 115 4.73 20.63 -8.19
C MET A 115 5.41 19.26 -8.08
N THR A 116 6.71 19.19 -8.36
CA THR A 116 7.50 17.96 -8.20
C THR A 116 7.42 17.43 -6.76
N LYS A 117 7.60 18.33 -5.78
CA LYS A 117 7.50 17.98 -4.36
C LYS A 117 6.11 17.49 -3.99
N ALA A 118 5.07 18.20 -4.42
CA ALA A 118 3.67 17.83 -4.16
C ALA A 118 3.33 16.45 -4.74
N ALA A 119 3.76 16.13 -5.96
CA ALA A 119 3.57 14.83 -6.57
C ALA A 119 4.23 13.68 -5.79
N ILE A 120 5.47 13.91 -5.32
CA ILE A 120 6.20 12.93 -4.50
C ILE A 120 5.52 12.73 -3.15
N GLU A 121 5.12 13.80 -2.46
CA GLU A 121 4.42 13.76 -1.17
C GLU A 121 3.05 13.08 -1.29
N ALA A 122 2.37 13.26 -2.42
CA ALA A 122 1.14 12.56 -2.76
C ALA A 122 1.32 11.05 -2.98
N GLY A 123 2.57 10.57 -3.10
CA GLY A 123 2.90 9.15 -3.24
C GLY A 123 3.02 8.68 -4.68
N MET A 124 3.15 9.57 -5.66
CA MET A 124 3.43 9.19 -7.05
C MET A 124 4.70 8.34 -7.12
N SER A 125 4.61 7.21 -7.81
CA SER A 125 5.73 6.26 -7.94
C SER A 125 6.78 6.75 -8.93
N ALA A 126 6.34 7.47 -9.98
CA ALA A 126 7.19 8.22 -10.89
C ALA A 126 6.53 9.54 -11.24
N TYR A 127 7.35 10.59 -11.35
CA TYR A 127 6.95 11.90 -11.85
C TYR A 127 8.02 12.35 -12.85
N VAL A 128 7.64 12.47 -14.11
CA VAL A 128 8.58 12.65 -15.23
C VAL A 128 8.27 13.94 -15.94
N VAL A 129 9.27 14.80 -16.05
CA VAL A 129 9.22 16.06 -16.80
C VAL A 129 9.80 15.83 -18.20
N ASP A 130 9.49 16.68 -19.17
CA ASP A 130 9.79 16.59 -20.59
C ASP A 130 8.88 15.62 -21.37
N GLY A 131 7.71 15.33 -20.85
CA GLY A 131 6.70 14.52 -21.53
C GLY A 131 7.02 13.04 -21.65
N LEU A 132 6.14 12.34 -22.33
CA LEU A 132 6.27 10.90 -22.53
C LEU A 132 7.05 10.61 -23.82
N ARG A 133 8.08 9.77 -23.70
CA ARG A 133 8.89 9.26 -24.82
C ARG A 133 8.83 7.75 -24.87
N ALA A 134 8.51 7.19 -26.03
CA ALA A 134 8.30 5.76 -26.24
C ALA A 134 9.50 4.91 -25.76
N ASP A 135 10.73 5.35 -26.03
CA ASP A 135 11.96 4.66 -25.64
C ASP A 135 12.21 4.60 -24.12
N ARG A 136 11.54 5.47 -23.34
CA ARG A 136 11.66 5.55 -21.88
C ARG A 136 10.50 4.95 -21.12
N ILE A 137 9.40 4.62 -21.78
CA ILE A 137 8.19 4.12 -21.09
C ILE A 137 8.52 2.92 -20.22
N LYS A 138 9.05 1.86 -20.79
CA LYS A 138 9.31 0.62 -20.06
C LYS A 138 10.22 0.80 -18.85
N PRO A 139 11.42 1.38 -18.95
CA PRO A 139 12.29 1.56 -17.78
C PRO A 139 11.65 2.45 -16.70
N ILE A 140 10.82 3.44 -17.06
CA ILE A 140 10.11 4.27 -16.07
C ILE A 140 9.02 3.47 -15.36
N LEU A 141 8.25 2.67 -16.09
CA LEU A 141 7.21 1.83 -15.48
C LEU A 141 7.82 0.77 -14.56
N ASP A 142 8.88 0.09 -14.99
CA ASP A 142 9.59 -0.90 -14.18
C ASP A 142 10.12 -0.25 -12.88
N ALA A 143 10.72 0.95 -12.98
CA ALA A 143 11.19 1.70 -11.82
C ALA A 143 10.04 2.17 -10.90
N ALA A 144 8.93 2.64 -11.47
CA ALA A 144 7.75 3.06 -10.70
C ALA A 144 7.15 1.92 -9.90
N ILE A 145 7.01 0.75 -10.51
CA ILE A 145 6.50 -0.47 -9.87
C ILE A 145 7.46 -0.91 -8.76
N ALA A 146 8.75 -1.01 -9.04
CA ALA A 146 9.76 -1.41 -8.05
C ALA A 146 9.78 -0.46 -6.85
N ARG A 147 9.74 0.87 -7.08
CA ARG A 147 9.69 1.88 -6.03
C ARG A 147 8.43 1.78 -5.19
N PHE A 148 7.27 1.57 -5.81
CA PHE A 148 6.01 1.39 -5.10
C PHE A 148 6.10 0.20 -4.14
N HIS A 149 6.52 -0.97 -4.61
CA HIS A 149 6.64 -2.17 -3.77
C HIS A 149 7.64 -1.98 -2.63
N MET A 150 8.78 -1.35 -2.88
CA MET A 150 9.76 -1.04 -1.84
C MET A 150 9.14 -0.15 -0.75
N LEU A 151 8.45 0.92 -1.13
CA LEU A 151 7.81 1.82 -0.18
C LEU A 151 6.67 1.15 0.59
N GLN A 152 5.89 0.28 -0.06
CA GLN A 152 4.84 -0.50 0.60
C GLN A 152 5.42 -1.46 1.63
N LYS A 153 6.49 -2.18 1.29
CA LYS A 153 7.18 -3.06 2.23
C LYS A 153 7.66 -2.29 3.47
N MET A 154 8.30 -1.14 3.27
CA MET A 154 8.73 -0.27 4.37
C MET A 154 7.57 0.21 5.24
N ARG A 155 6.43 0.58 4.64
CA ARG A 155 5.22 0.99 5.38
C ARG A 155 4.65 -0.12 6.25
N ILE A 156 4.58 -1.34 5.71
CA ILE A 156 4.13 -2.52 6.44
C ILE A 156 5.05 -2.79 7.63
N GLU A 157 6.36 -2.83 7.41
CA GLU A 157 7.35 -3.06 8.46
C GLU A 157 7.27 -2.01 9.59
N VAL A 158 7.13 -0.73 9.23
CA VAL A 158 6.96 0.36 10.21
C VAL A 158 5.65 0.18 10.98
N ALA A 159 4.56 -0.18 10.31
CA ALA A 159 3.26 -0.38 10.94
C ALA A 159 3.29 -1.57 11.92
N GLU A 160 3.90 -2.68 11.52
CA GLU A 160 4.08 -3.86 12.37
C GLU A 160 4.95 -3.57 13.60
N THR A 161 6.07 -2.86 13.40
CA THR A 161 6.95 -2.46 14.50
C THR A 161 6.25 -1.55 15.51
N ARG A 162 5.50 -0.55 15.01
CA ARG A 162 4.69 0.33 15.88
C ARG A 162 3.64 -0.45 16.65
N ARG A 163 2.94 -1.37 15.97
CA ARG A 163 1.94 -2.22 16.61
C ARG A 163 2.55 -3.09 17.71
N ALA A 164 3.66 -3.76 17.45
CA ALA A 164 4.35 -4.58 18.42
C ALA A 164 4.79 -3.77 19.66
N LEU A 165 5.27 -2.53 19.45
CA LEU A 165 5.62 -1.61 20.53
C LEU A 165 4.42 -1.23 21.39
N GLU A 166 3.30 -0.87 20.77
CA GLU A 166 2.07 -0.53 21.50
C GLU A 166 1.49 -1.75 22.25
N GLU A 167 1.48 -2.93 21.63
CA GLU A 167 1.07 -4.17 22.31
C GLU A 167 1.94 -4.45 23.55
N ARG A 168 3.26 -4.24 23.45
CA ARG A 168 4.17 -4.40 24.59
C ARG A 168 3.86 -3.40 25.71
N LYS A 169 3.66 -2.12 25.39
CA LYS A 169 3.30 -1.09 26.37
C LYS A 169 2.01 -1.42 27.12
N VAL A 170 1.01 -1.91 26.40
CA VAL A 170 -0.28 -2.31 26.98
C VAL A 170 -0.10 -3.50 27.93
N ILE A 171 0.68 -4.51 27.54
CA ILE A 171 0.97 -5.66 28.39
C ILE A 171 1.73 -5.23 29.65
N ASP A 172 2.74 -4.36 29.54
CA ASP A 172 3.51 -3.86 30.67
C ASP A 172 2.64 -3.05 31.64
N ARG A 173 1.73 -2.22 31.11
CA ARG A 173 0.75 -1.50 31.93
C ARG A 173 -0.21 -2.43 32.67
N ALA A 174 -0.71 -3.46 32.00
CA ALA A 174 -1.59 -4.47 32.59
C ALA A 174 -0.88 -5.27 33.70
N LYS A 175 0.39 -5.66 33.47
CA LYS A 175 1.23 -6.28 34.52
C LYS A 175 1.32 -5.37 35.74
N GLY A 176 1.64 -4.09 35.54
CA GLY A 176 1.74 -3.11 36.62
C GLY A 176 0.43 -2.96 37.43
N ILE A 177 -0.73 -3.04 36.78
CA ILE A 177 -2.03 -3.04 37.44
C ILE A 177 -2.21 -4.29 38.31
N LEU A 178 -1.92 -5.48 37.78
CA LEU A 178 -2.04 -6.74 38.52
C LEU A 178 -1.06 -6.81 39.70
N MET A 179 0.17 -6.38 39.50
CA MET A 179 1.19 -6.33 40.57
C MET A 179 0.69 -5.49 41.75
N ARG A 180 0.13 -4.28 41.49
CA ARG A 180 -0.40 -3.41 42.54
C ARG A 180 -1.67 -3.96 43.18
N ALA A 181 -2.60 -4.49 42.35
CA ALA A 181 -3.91 -4.95 42.85
C ALA A 181 -3.83 -6.23 43.66
N ARG A 182 -2.87 -7.12 43.34
CA ARG A 182 -2.75 -8.45 43.96
C ARG A 182 -1.49 -8.67 44.80
N GLY A 183 -0.58 -7.71 44.84
CA GLY A 183 0.71 -7.86 45.56
C GLY A 183 1.62 -8.94 44.99
N ILE A 184 1.55 -9.24 43.69
CA ILE A 184 2.29 -10.30 43.00
C ILE A 184 3.47 -9.75 42.20
N GLY A 185 4.46 -10.60 41.92
CA GLY A 185 5.60 -10.25 41.09
C GLY A 185 5.25 -10.20 39.57
N GLU A 186 6.19 -9.64 38.79
CA GLU A 186 6.01 -9.44 37.34
C GLU A 186 5.75 -10.75 36.59
N GLU A 187 6.52 -11.80 36.89
CA GLU A 187 6.36 -13.12 36.26
C GLU A 187 4.95 -13.72 36.53
N GLN A 188 4.49 -13.59 37.77
CA GLN A 188 3.17 -14.07 38.17
C GLN A 188 2.06 -13.25 37.48
N ALA A 189 2.21 -11.93 37.36
CA ALA A 189 1.29 -11.06 36.64
C ALA A 189 1.22 -11.43 35.15
N TYR A 190 2.36 -11.66 34.53
CA TYR A 190 2.40 -12.11 33.13
C TYR A 190 1.78 -13.49 32.94
N ALA A 191 2.11 -14.44 33.80
CA ALA A 191 1.52 -15.79 33.76
C ALA A 191 -0.01 -15.75 33.90
N LEU A 192 -0.53 -14.88 34.76
CA LEU A 192 -1.97 -14.69 34.95
C LEU A 192 -2.64 -14.12 33.70
N LEU A 193 -2.06 -13.08 33.08
CA LEU A 193 -2.55 -12.52 31.82
C LEU A 193 -2.58 -13.57 30.70
N ARG A 194 -1.47 -14.34 30.58
CA ARG A 194 -1.36 -15.39 29.58
C ARG A 194 -2.39 -16.50 29.78
N LYS A 195 -2.58 -16.96 31.01
CA LYS A 195 -3.59 -17.98 31.35
C LYS A 195 -4.98 -17.47 30.97
N THR A 196 -5.33 -16.25 31.39
CA THR A 196 -6.62 -15.65 31.08
C THR A 196 -6.85 -15.53 29.54
N ALA A 197 -5.82 -15.19 28.80
CA ALA A 197 -5.89 -15.11 27.34
C ALA A 197 -6.16 -16.49 26.72
N MET A 198 -5.49 -17.52 27.20
CA MET A 198 -5.71 -18.91 26.77
C MET A 198 -7.12 -19.41 27.13
N ASP A 199 -7.56 -19.19 28.37
CA ASP A 199 -8.87 -19.61 28.84
C ASP A 199 -10.02 -18.95 28.07
N GLN A 200 -9.83 -17.71 27.59
CA GLN A 200 -10.80 -16.95 26.81
C GLN A 200 -10.64 -17.11 25.28
N GLY A 201 -9.62 -17.82 24.80
CA GLY A 201 -9.31 -17.94 23.36
C GLY A 201 -8.98 -16.59 22.69
N ARG A 202 -8.45 -15.63 23.45
CA ARG A 202 -8.12 -14.27 23.00
C ARG A 202 -6.61 -14.05 22.95
N LYS A 203 -6.18 -13.03 22.20
CA LYS A 203 -4.78 -12.63 22.18
C LYS A 203 -4.39 -11.93 23.48
N LEU A 204 -3.16 -12.14 23.94
CA LEU A 204 -2.63 -11.52 25.16
C LEU A 204 -2.76 -9.99 25.19
N PRO A 205 -2.45 -9.24 24.12
CA PRO A 205 -2.65 -7.79 24.09
C PRO A 205 -4.12 -7.37 24.27
N GLU A 206 -5.08 -8.15 23.75
CA GLU A 206 -6.51 -7.84 23.89
C GLU A 206 -7.00 -7.98 25.33
N VAL A 207 -6.54 -9.00 26.04
CA VAL A 207 -6.85 -9.19 27.48
C VAL A 207 -6.19 -8.10 28.31
N ALA A 208 -4.94 -7.77 28.01
CA ALA A 208 -4.22 -6.67 28.64
C ALA A 208 -4.92 -5.33 28.46
N GLN A 209 -5.38 -5.04 27.24
CA GLN A 209 -6.14 -3.82 26.93
C GLN A 209 -7.47 -3.74 27.68
N ALA A 210 -8.21 -4.84 27.77
CA ALA A 210 -9.46 -4.90 28.52
C ALA A 210 -9.24 -4.60 30.01
N LEU A 211 -8.17 -5.18 30.59
CA LEU A 211 -7.80 -4.91 31.98
C LEU A 211 -7.44 -3.43 32.21
N VAL A 212 -6.65 -2.86 31.30
CA VAL A 212 -6.26 -1.43 31.38
C VAL A 212 -7.49 -0.54 31.32
N MET A 213 -8.40 -0.78 30.37
CA MET A 213 -9.65 -0.01 30.24
C MET A 213 -10.51 -0.09 31.50
N THR A 214 -10.68 -1.29 32.07
CA THR A 214 -11.44 -1.50 33.30
C THR A 214 -10.80 -0.77 34.47
N ALA A 215 -9.49 -0.83 34.62
CA ALA A 215 -8.78 -0.15 35.71
C ALA A 215 -8.83 1.39 35.59
N ASP A 216 -8.90 1.94 34.38
CA ASP A 216 -9.03 3.37 34.16
C ASP A 216 -10.44 3.90 34.48
N LEU A 217 -11.46 3.04 34.33
CA LEU A 217 -12.85 3.36 34.72
C LEU A 217 -13.08 3.34 36.25
N LEU A 218 -12.18 2.71 37.01
CA LEU A 218 -12.29 2.55 38.46
C LEU A 218 -11.44 3.58 39.25
N LYS A 219 -10.81 4.52 38.56
CA LYS A 219 -10.06 5.64 39.17
C LYS A 219 -10.93 6.87 39.30
#